data_2c334a6edb903ac418f5891b8a9b9378
#
_entry.id   2c334a6edb903ac418f5891b8a9b9378
#
_cell.length_a   1.000
_cell.length_b   1.000
_cell.length_c   1.000
_cell.angle_alpha   90.00
_cell.angle_beta   90.00
_cell.angle_gamma   90.00
#
_symmetry.space_group_name_H-M   'P 1'
#
loop_
_entity.id
_entity.type
_entity.pdbx_description
1 polymer ?
#
loop_
_entity_poly.entity_id
_entity_poly.type
_entity_poly.pdbx_seq_one_letter_code
_entity_poly.pdbx_strand_id
1 'polypeptide(L)'
;MTTLTRADWEQRARDLKIEGRAYINGEYTASASSDTFECISPVDGRVLATIASCDAADAQCAVENARATFNSGAWSRLAPAKRKSVMIRFAGLLKQHAEELALLETLDMGKPISDSLDIDVPGAAQALSWSGEAIDKIYDEVAATPHDQLGLVTREPVGVVAAIVPWNFPLMMACWKLGPALSTGNSVILKPSEKSPLTAIRIAALAVEAGIPAGVFNVLPGYGHTVGKALALHMDVDTLVFTGSTKIAKQLLVYSGESNMKRVWLEAGGKSPNIVFADAPDLQAAAESAASAIAFNQGEVCTAGSRLLVERSIKDKFLPLVIEALKGWKPGNPLDPATNVGALVAVSYTHLTLPTIYSV
;
A
#
# COMPACT_ATOMS: atom_id res chain seq x y z
N MET A 1 13.31 22.05 -12.42
CA MET A 1 13.97 20.76 -12.70
C MET A 1 13.73 20.43 -14.14
N THR A 2 14.72 19.94 -14.87
CA THR A 2 14.54 19.49 -16.26
C THR A 2 13.68 18.23 -16.21
N THR A 3 12.57 18.20 -16.95
CA THR A 3 11.69 17.02 -17.01
C THR A 3 12.48 15.87 -17.66
N LEU A 4 12.62 14.74 -16.97
CA LEU A 4 13.29 13.56 -17.49
C LEU A 4 12.51 13.02 -18.70
N THR A 5 13.23 12.65 -19.74
CA THR A 5 12.66 12.03 -20.93
C THR A 5 12.48 10.52 -20.73
N ARG A 6 11.77 9.87 -21.65
CA ARG A 6 11.67 8.41 -21.68
C ARG A 6 13.06 7.75 -21.73
N ALA A 7 13.99 8.26 -22.51
CA ALA A 7 15.34 7.71 -22.62
C ALA A 7 16.11 7.80 -21.29
N ASP A 8 15.91 8.89 -20.54
CA ASP A 8 16.52 9.06 -19.21
C ASP A 8 15.96 8.02 -18.23
N TRP A 9 14.64 7.79 -18.23
CA TRP A 9 14.00 6.78 -17.38
C TRP A 9 14.42 5.36 -17.74
N GLU A 10 14.51 5.04 -19.04
CA GLU A 10 15.01 3.75 -19.51
C GLU A 10 16.48 3.51 -19.10
N GLN A 11 17.31 4.56 -19.14
CA GLN A 11 18.71 4.45 -18.69
C GLN A 11 18.77 4.20 -17.17
N ARG A 12 18.01 4.97 -16.38
CA ARG A 12 17.93 4.78 -14.93
C ARG A 12 17.41 3.40 -14.55
N ALA A 13 16.45 2.85 -15.32
CA ALA A 13 15.93 1.51 -15.11
C ALA A 13 16.99 0.41 -15.39
N ARG A 14 17.91 0.63 -16.32
CA ARG A 14 19.05 -0.28 -16.56
C ARG A 14 20.09 -0.22 -15.45
N ASP A 15 20.31 0.95 -14.88
CA ASP A 15 21.34 1.19 -13.86
C ASP A 15 20.84 0.88 -12.43
N LEU A 16 19.52 0.68 -12.26
CA LEU A 16 18.89 0.46 -10.97
C LEU A 16 19.32 -0.88 -10.34
N LYS A 17 19.84 -0.80 -9.14
CA LYS A 17 20.16 -2.00 -8.34
C LYS A 17 18.98 -2.32 -7.45
N ILE A 18 18.32 -3.43 -7.76
CA ILE A 18 17.11 -3.86 -7.06
C ILE A 18 17.49 -4.86 -5.96
N GLU A 19 17.11 -4.56 -4.72
CA GLU A 19 17.23 -5.47 -3.59
C GLU A 19 15.98 -6.37 -3.54
N GLY A 20 16.17 -7.68 -3.39
CA GLY A 20 15.08 -8.66 -3.38
C GLY A 20 14.98 -9.47 -2.08
N ARG A 21 15.84 -9.23 -1.10
CA ARG A 21 15.82 -9.96 0.18
C ARG A 21 14.72 -9.45 1.10
N ALA A 22 14.32 -10.27 2.06
CA ALA A 22 13.51 -9.84 3.20
C ALA A 22 14.27 -8.80 4.04
N TYR A 23 13.53 -8.02 4.84
CA TYR A 23 14.14 -7.07 5.77
C TYR A 23 13.66 -7.37 7.19
N ILE A 24 14.55 -7.91 8.02
CA ILE A 24 14.23 -8.35 9.38
C ILE A 24 15.25 -7.74 10.33
N ASN A 25 14.78 -7.16 11.42
CA ASN A 25 15.63 -6.61 12.50
C ASN A 25 16.69 -5.62 12.00
N GLY A 26 16.34 -4.79 11.02
CA GLY A 26 17.23 -3.75 10.49
C GLY A 26 18.21 -4.20 9.40
N GLU A 27 18.12 -5.44 8.93
CA GLU A 27 19.04 -6.02 7.95
C GLU A 27 18.32 -6.74 6.81
N TYR A 28 18.93 -6.74 5.63
CA TYR A 28 18.48 -7.56 4.51
C TYR A 28 18.91 -9.01 4.70
N THR A 29 17.93 -9.92 4.68
CA THR A 29 18.14 -11.37 4.91
C THR A 29 17.55 -12.20 3.79
N ALA A 30 18.16 -13.34 3.47
CA ALA A 30 17.51 -14.35 2.64
C ALA A 30 16.31 -14.95 3.42
N SER A 31 15.38 -15.64 2.72
CA SER A 31 14.36 -16.46 3.38
C SER A 31 15.02 -17.62 4.12
N ALA A 32 14.40 -18.08 5.20
CA ALA A 32 14.91 -19.18 6.02
C ALA A 32 15.09 -20.49 5.22
N SER A 33 14.18 -20.74 4.26
CA SER A 33 14.27 -21.88 3.33
C SER A 33 15.28 -21.65 2.20
N SER A 34 15.77 -20.44 2.00
CA SER A 34 16.48 -19.97 0.81
C SER A 34 15.65 -19.99 -0.48
N ASP A 35 14.35 -20.20 -0.39
CA ASP A 35 13.44 -20.14 -1.53
C ASP A 35 13.30 -18.72 -2.05
N THR A 36 13.09 -18.61 -3.36
CA THR A 36 12.91 -17.32 -4.05
C THR A 36 11.79 -17.41 -5.10
N PHE A 37 11.33 -16.25 -5.54
CA PHE A 37 10.47 -16.12 -6.71
C PHE A 37 10.95 -14.95 -7.58
N GLU A 38 10.54 -14.95 -8.84
CA GLU A 38 10.88 -13.89 -9.77
C GLU A 38 9.86 -12.74 -9.68
N CYS A 39 10.35 -11.51 -9.52
CA CYS A 39 9.58 -10.30 -9.78
C CYS A 39 9.65 -10.01 -11.28
N ILE A 40 8.49 -10.05 -11.95
CA ILE A 40 8.39 -9.97 -13.41
C ILE A 40 7.73 -8.65 -13.79
N SER A 41 8.36 -7.90 -14.70
CA SER A 41 7.78 -6.68 -15.26
C SER A 41 6.52 -7.01 -16.06
N PRO A 42 5.37 -6.35 -15.76
CA PRO A 42 4.16 -6.53 -16.55
C PRO A 42 4.24 -5.88 -17.95
N VAL A 43 5.26 -5.07 -18.20
CA VAL A 43 5.44 -4.32 -19.46
C VAL A 43 5.97 -5.22 -20.57
N ASP A 44 6.98 -6.04 -20.25
CA ASP A 44 7.75 -6.79 -21.24
C ASP A 44 8.05 -8.24 -20.82
N GLY A 45 7.59 -8.66 -19.63
CA GLY A 45 7.77 -10.01 -19.12
C GLY A 45 9.20 -10.33 -18.65
N ARG A 46 10.10 -9.35 -18.60
CA ARG A 46 11.47 -9.58 -18.10
C ARG A 46 11.48 -9.75 -16.58
N VAL A 47 12.43 -10.52 -16.11
CA VAL A 47 12.72 -10.64 -14.67
C VAL A 47 13.43 -9.35 -14.23
N LEU A 48 12.85 -8.67 -13.25
CA LEU A 48 13.39 -7.46 -12.62
C LEU A 48 14.37 -7.80 -11.50
N ALA A 49 13.99 -8.77 -10.67
CA ALA A 49 14.78 -9.21 -9.54
C ALA A 49 14.35 -10.61 -9.07
N THR A 50 15.23 -11.29 -8.37
CA THR A 50 14.93 -12.50 -7.60
C THR A 50 14.60 -12.09 -6.17
N ILE A 51 13.41 -12.45 -5.70
CA ILE A 51 12.84 -12.01 -4.42
C ILE A 51 12.82 -13.18 -3.44
N ALA A 52 13.16 -12.92 -2.17
CA ALA A 52 13.06 -13.92 -1.10
C ALA A 52 11.59 -14.38 -0.94
N SER A 53 11.38 -15.70 -0.92
CA SER A 53 10.07 -16.30 -0.69
C SER A 53 9.93 -16.68 0.78
N CYS A 54 9.54 -15.72 1.61
CA CYS A 54 9.39 -15.94 3.05
C CYS A 54 8.27 -16.94 3.36
N ASP A 55 8.46 -17.70 4.42
CA ASP A 55 7.54 -18.72 4.90
C ASP A 55 7.18 -18.54 6.39
N ALA A 56 6.72 -19.61 7.04
CA ALA A 56 6.32 -19.59 8.44
C ALA A 56 7.52 -19.38 9.40
N ALA A 57 8.72 -19.84 9.04
CA ALA A 57 9.91 -19.65 9.86
C ALA A 57 10.35 -18.17 9.85
N ASP A 58 10.28 -17.52 8.68
CA ASP A 58 10.55 -16.09 8.57
C ASP A 58 9.51 -15.27 9.34
N ALA A 59 8.22 -15.67 9.26
CA ALA A 59 7.16 -15.02 10.02
C ALA A 59 7.39 -15.12 11.52
N GLN A 60 7.78 -16.31 12.03
CA GLN A 60 8.12 -16.50 13.44
C GLN A 60 9.29 -15.60 13.86
N CYS A 61 10.39 -15.60 13.10
CA CYS A 61 11.56 -14.76 13.38
C CYS A 61 11.20 -13.27 13.41
N ALA A 62 10.46 -12.78 12.42
CA ALA A 62 10.06 -11.38 12.34
C ALA A 62 9.12 -10.98 13.49
N VAL A 63 8.16 -11.84 13.88
CA VAL A 63 7.26 -11.59 15.01
C VAL A 63 8.02 -11.55 16.33
N GLU A 64 8.93 -12.50 16.57
CA GLU A 64 9.78 -12.50 17.76
C GLU A 64 10.61 -11.23 17.89
N ASN A 65 11.26 -10.79 16.79
CA ASN A 65 12.01 -9.54 16.77
C ASN A 65 11.11 -8.31 17.02
N ALA A 66 9.96 -8.25 16.34
CA ALA A 66 8.99 -7.16 16.50
C ALA A 66 8.46 -7.10 17.95
N ARG A 67 8.16 -8.25 18.55
CA ARG A 67 7.69 -8.37 19.93
C ARG A 67 8.77 -7.96 20.93
N ALA A 68 9.99 -8.45 20.78
CA ALA A 68 11.12 -8.08 21.63
C ALA A 68 11.38 -6.57 21.58
N THR A 69 11.38 -5.98 20.38
CA THR A 69 11.57 -4.53 20.21
C THR A 69 10.42 -3.73 20.80
N PHE A 70 9.17 -4.16 20.62
CA PHE A 70 8.01 -3.53 21.24
C PHE A 70 8.11 -3.53 22.76
N ASN A 71 8.41 -4.68 23.36
CA ASN A 71 8.51 -4.85 24.82
C ASN A 71 9.68 -4.06 25.43
N SER A 72 10.77 -3.86 24.68
CA SER A 72 11.90 -3.03 25.12
C SER A 72 11.52 -1.58 25.38
N GLY A 73 10.47 -1.09 24.70
CA GLY A 73 10.06 0.31 24.77
C GLY A 73 10.87 1.26 23.90
N ALA A 74 11.82 0.76 23.10
CA ALA A 74 12.68 1.59 22.25
C ALA A 74 11.89 2.48 21.29
N TRP A 75 10.72 2.02 20.87
CA TRP A 75 9.79 2.77 20.03
C TRP A 75 8.44 3.04 20.73
N SER A 76 7.83 2.03 21.35
CA SER A 76 6.51 2.11 21.97
C SER A 76 6.45 3.14 23.12
N ARG A 77 7.55 3.31 23.86
CA ARG A 77 7.69 4.27 24.93
C ARG A 77 8.53 5.50 24.57
N LEU A 78 8.93 5.64 23.31
CA LEU A 78 9.63 6.83 22.84
C LEU A 78 8.73 8.06 22.98
N ALA A 79 9.28 9.15 23.51
CA ALA A 79 8.53 10.39 23.69
C ALA A 79 7.82 10.82 22.39
N PRO A 80 6.53 11.22 22.45
CA PRO A 80 5.72 11.54 21.26
C PRO A 80 6.40 12.52 20.30
N ALA A 81 7.03 13.58 20.80
CA ALA A 81 7.74 14.57 19.97
C ALA A 81 8.93 13.97 19.21
N LYS A 82 9.66 13.01 19.82
CA LYS A 82 10.77 12.32 19.15
C LYS A 82 10.27 11.37 18.09
N ARG A 83 9.22 10.60 18.39
CA ARG A 83 8.58 9.69 17.42
C ARG A 83 8.02 10.48 16.22
N LYS A 84 7.35 11.62 16.47
CA LYS A 84 6.92 12.56 15.42
C LYS A 84 8.08 13.00 14.53
N SER A 85 9.19 13.45 15.11
CA SER A 85 10.37 13.90 14.34
C SER A 85 10.92 12.79 13.42
N VAL A 86 10.94 11.54 13.88
CA VAL A 86 11.36 10.38 13.07
C VAL A 86 10.39 10.12 11.92
N MET A 87 9.09 10.15 12.19
CA MET A 87 8.06 9.93 11.14
C MET A 87 8.11 11.01 10.05
N ILE A 88 8.30 12.29 10.44
CA ILE A 88 8.47 13.39 9.47
C ILE A 88 9.75 13.22 8.64
N ARG A 89 10.85 12.79 9.27
CA ARG A 89 12.10 12.50 8.56
C ARG A 89 11.93 11.31 7.60
N PHE A 90 11.22 10.26 7.99
CA PHE A 90 10.92 9.13 7.12
C PHE A 90 10.13 9.59 5.87
N ALA A 91 9.09 10.41 6.05
CA ALA A 91 8.37 11.02 4.94
C ALA A 91 9.28 11.89 4.05
N GLY A 92 10.22 12.62 4.65
CA GLY A 92 11.24 13.40 3.94
C GLY A 92 12.16 12.55 3.08
N LEU A 93 12.60 11.40 3.59
CA LEU A 93 13.43 10.45 2.83
C LEU A 93 12.68 9.85 1.63
N LEU A 94 11.39 9.55 1.74
CA LEU A 94 10.61 9.13 0.57
C LEU A 94 10.64 10.19 -0.53
N LYS A 95 10.50 11.47 -0.17
CA LYS A 95 10.58 12.58 -1.14
C LYS A 95 11.97 12.75 -1.74
N GLN A 96 13.03 12.56 -0.95
CA GLN A 96 14.41 12.61 -1.44
C GLN A 96 14.72 11.49 -2.43
N HIS A 97 14.12 10.31 -2.24
CA HIS A 97 14.26 9.14 -3.11
C HIS A 97 13.10 8.99 -4.11
N ALA A 98 12.38 10.09 -4.43
CA ALA A 98 11.17 10.03 -5.22
C ALA A 98 11.36 9.37 -6.58
N GLU A 99 12.42 9.70 -7.31
CA GLU A 99 12.71 9.14 -8.63
C GLU A 99 13.01 7.63 -8.57
N GLU A 100 13.79 7.18 -7.56
CA GLU A 100 14.07 5.77 -7.32
C GLU A 100 12.80 4.99 -7.01
N LEU A 101 12.00 5.49 -6.06
CA LEU A 101 10.77 4.83 -5.62
C LEU A 101 9.71 4.80 -6.73
N ALA A 102 9.53 5.89 -7.47
CA ALA A 102 8.62 5.94 -8.61
C ALA A 102 9.03 4.95 -9.69
N LEU A 103 10.33 4.82 -9.96
CA LEU A 103 10.84 3.87 -10.95
C LEU A 103 10.61 2.42 -10.51
N LEU A 104 10.87 2.07 -9.25
CA LEU A 104 10.57 0.74 -8.71
C LEU A 104 9.08 0.41 -8.83
N GLU A 105 8.19 1.35 -8.47
CA GLU A 105 6.75 1.20 -8.55
C GLU A 105 6.27 0.99 -10.00
N THR A 106 6.78 1.79 -10.94
CA THR A 106 6.46 1.66 -12.38
C THR A 106 6.93 0.34 -12.96
N LEU A 107 8.10 -0.13 -12.57
CA LEU A 107 8.69 -1.36 -13.12
C LEU A 107 7.95 -2.62 -12.67
N ASP A 108 7.56 -2.73 -11.39
CA ASP A 108 6.93 -3.95 -10.88
C ASP A 108 5.40 -3.95 -10.98
N MET A 109 4.77 -2.76 -11.05
CA MET A 109 3.32 -2.65 -11.15
C MET A 109 2.81 -2.32 -12.56
N GLY A 110 3.61 -1.64 -13.38
CA GLY A 110 3.28 -1.32 -14.77
C GLY A 110 2.59 0.03 -14.98
N LYS A 111 2.31 0.80 -13.93
CA LYS A 111 1.69 2.12 -14.03
C LYS A 111 2.62 3.17 -14.65
N PRO A 112 2.07 4.28 -15.20
CA PRO A 112 2.87 5.37 -15.74
C PRO A 112 3.82 5.97 -14.71
N ILE A 113 5.05 6.30 -15.14
CA ILE A 113 6.07 6.93 -14.29
C ILE A 113 5.62 8.31 -13.76
N SER A 114 4.81 9.03 -14.53
CA SER A 114 4.19 10.27 -14.10
C SER A 114 3.28 10.06 -12.88
N ASP A 115 2.43 9.03 -12.90
CA ASP A 115 1.52 8.72 -11.79
C ASP A 115 2.31 8.28 -10.54
N SER A 116 3.34 7.43 -10.73
CA SER A 116 4.20 7.00 -9.62
C SER A 116 4.91 8.19 -8.97
N LEU A 117 5.44 9.13 -9.79
CA LEU A 117 6.24 10.26 -9.33
C LEU A 117 5.37 11.38 -8.72
N ASP A 118 4.24 11.71 -9.37
CA ASP A 118 3.43 12.88 -9.04
C ASP A 118 2.27 12.56 -8.07
N ILE A 119 1.88 11.29 -7.95
CA ILE A 119 0.76 10.86 -7.11
C ILE A 119 1.22 9.89 -6.01
N ASP A 120 1.86 8.74 -6.36
CA ASP A 120 2.08 7.67 -5.40
C ASP A 120 3.14 8.02 -4.36
N VAL A 121 4.31 8.50 -4.78
CA VAL A 121 5.37 8.88 -3.84
C VAL A 121 4.95 10.07 -2.97
N PRO A 122 4.39 11.17 -3.50
CA PRO A 122 3.88 12.25 -2.67
C PRO A 122 2.77 11.81 -1.72
N GLY A 123 1.82 10.99 -2.18
CA GLY A 123 0.72 10.45 -1.38
C GLY A 123 1.22 9.55 -0.24
N ALA A 124 2.19 8.70 -0.50
CA ALA A 124 2.85 7.87 0.51
C ALA A 124 3.57 8.71 1.57
N ALA A 125 4.37 9.70 1.14
CA ALA A 125 5.05 10.61 2.03
C ALA A 125 4.07 11.46 2.85
N GLN A 126 2.95 11.89 2.25
CA GLN A 126 1.90 12.62 2.95
C GLN A 126 1.23 11.75 4.03
N ALA A 127 0.95 10.50 3.76
CA ALA A 127 0.36 9.58 4.75
C ALA A 127 1.25 9.42 5.98
N LEU A 128 2.56 9.27 5.79
CA LEU A 128 3.52 9.19 6.89
C LEU A 128 3.63 10.52 7.66
N SER A 129 3.76 11.64 6.95
CA SER A 129 3.89 12.96 7.60
C SER A 129 2.61 13.33 8.35
N TRP A 130 1.44 13.12 7.77
CA TRP A 130 0.14 13.39 8.41
C TRP A 130 -0.02 12.56 9.69
N SER A 131 0.30 11.26 9.64
CA SER A 131 0.26 10.39 10.80
C SER A 131 1.27 10.84 11.87
N GLY A 132 2.47 11.26 11.45
CA GLY A 132 3.48 11.84 12.35
C GLY A 132 2.99 13.11 13.02
N GLU A 133 2.35 14.02 12.25
CA GLU A 133 1.77 15.25 12.78
C GLU A 133 0.61 15.00 13.75
N ALA A 134 -0.12 13.90 13.61
CA ALA A 134 -1.23 13.54 14.49
C ALA A 134 -0.78 13.10 15.90
N ILE A 135 0.45 12.68 16.10
CA ILE A 135 0.95 12.09 17.35
C ILE A 135 0.69 12.99 18.56
N ASP A 136 0.93 14.29 18.44
CA ASP A 136 0.76 15.27 19.53
C ASP A 136 -0.63 15.92 19.55
N LYS A 137 -1.59 15.38 18.79
CA LYS A 137 -2.96 15.88 18.68
C LYS A 137 -4.01 14.85 19.13
N ILE A 138 -3.56 13.66 19.51
CA ILE A 138 -4.40 12.60 20.07
C ILE A 138 -4.22 12.63 21.58
N TYR A 139 -5.24 13.16 22.29
CA TYR A 139 -5.20 13.30 23.74
C TYR A 139 -5.82 12.10 24.43
N ASP A 140 -5.33 11.83 25.64
CA ASP A 140 -6.00 10.98 26.61
C ASP A 140 -7.19 11.73 27.20
N GLU A 141 -8.09 11.03 27.92
CA GLU A 141 -9.32 11.60 28.42
C GLU A 141 -9.38 11.48 29.94
N VAL A 142 -10.00 12.46 30.57
CA VAL A 142 -10.37 12.41 31.99
C VAL A 142 -11.86 12.07 32.09
N ALA A 143 -12.18 10.93 32.69
CA ALA A 143 -13.55 10.49 32.83
C ALA A 143 -14.27 11.27 33.95
N ALA A 144 -15.60 11.44 33.80
CA ALA A 144 -16.44 11.99 34.87
C ALA A 144 -16.55 10.98 36.01
N THR A 145 -16.06 11.37 37.18
CA THR A 145 -16.07 10.55 38.42
C THR A 145 -16.54 11.36 39.61
N PRO A 146 -16.90 10.71 40.79
CA PRO A 146 -17.10 11.39 42.02
C PRO A 146 -15.89 12.25 42.43
N HIS A 147 -16.15 13.25 43.30
CA HIS A 147 -15.16 14.31 43.62
C HIS A 147 -13.86 13.79 44.27
N ASP A 148 -13.89 12.62 44.87
CA ASP A 148 -12.77 11.94 45.51
C ASP A 148 -12.05 10.91 44.64
N GLN A 149 -12.41 10.83 43.36
CA GLN A 149 -11.88 9.87 42.40
C GLN A 149 -11.37 10.58 41.15
N LEU A 150 -10.33 10.03 40.51
CA LEU A 150 -9.81 10.45 39.20
C LEU A 150 -9.79 9.26 38.25
N GLY A 151 -10.57 9.32 37.17
CA GLY A 151 -10.57 8.32 36.11
C GLY A 151 -9.82 8.84 34.90
N LEU A 152 -8.82 8.09 34.44
CA LEU A 152 -8.06 8.40 33.22
C LEU A 152 -8.32 7.32 32.17
N VAL A 153 -8.57 7.76 30.94
CA VAL A 153 -8.61 6.88 29.75
C VAL A 153 -7.37 7.13 28.93
N THR A 154 -6.40 6.22 29.00
CA THR A 154 -5.14 6.33 28.28
C THR A 154 -5.18 5.54 26.97
N ARG A 155 -4.52 6.07 25.93
CA ARG A 155 -4.35 5.41 24.64
C ARG A 155 -2.96 4.79 24.57
N GLU A 156 -2.93 3.48 24.34
CA GLU A 156 -1.70 2.71 24.30
C GLU A 156 -1.52 2.01 22.93
N PRO A 157 -0.28 1.76 22.47
CA PRO A 157 -0.05 0.95 21.30
C PRO A 157 -0.56 -0.48 21.51
N VAL A 158 -1.11 -1.08 20.46
CA VAL A 158 -1.69 -2.43 20.55
C VAL A 158 -0.64 -3.53 20.58
N GLY A 159 0.57 -3.30 20.05
CA GLY A 159 1.66 -4.28 20.03
C GLY A 159 2.28 -4.52 18.66
N VAL A 160 2.22 -5.77 18.18
CA VAL A 160 2.73 -6.19 16.87
C VAL A 160 1.59 -6.19 15.85
N VAL A 161 1.77 -5.43 14.79
CA VAL A 161 0.81 -5.27 13.67
C VAL A 161 1.32 -6.05 12.46
N ALA A 162 0.55 -7.01 11.96
CA ALA A 162 0.78 -7.58 10.63
C ALA A 162 0.01 -6.75 9.58
N ALA A 163 0.72 -6.21 8.60
CA ALA A 163 0.16 -5.43 7.50
C ALA A 163 0.32 -6.19 6.19
N ILE A 164 -0.80 -6.52 5.52
CA ILE A 164 -0.80 -7.20 4.23
C ILE A 164 -1.41 -6.25 3.19
N VAL A 165 -0.63 -5.94 2.15
CA VAL A 165 -1.00 -4.91 1.17
C VAL A 165 -1.09 -5.46 -0.25
N PRO A 166 -1.94 -4.84 -1.10
CA PRO A 166 -2.15 -5.25 -2.47
C PRO A 166 -1.03 -4.74 -3.39
N TRP A 167 -1.21 -5.00 -4.69
CA TRP A 167 -0.26 -4.70 -5.75
C TRP A 167 -0.52 -3.40 -6.51
N ASN A 168 -1.70 -2.81 -6.42
CA ASN A 168 -2.11 -1.72 -7.30
C ASN A 168 -1.59 -0.32 -6.93
N PHE A 169 -1.28 -0.08 -5.67
CA PHE A 169 -0.60 1.10 -5.14
C PHE A 169 0.41 0.66 -4.06
N PRO A 170 1.47 -0.06 -4.44
CA PRO A 170 2.35 -0.74 -3.48
C PRO A 170 2.88 0.16 -2.38
N LEU A 171 3.52 1.27 -2.76
CA LEU A 171 4.11 2.22 -1.82
C LEU A 171 3.05 2.94 -0.98
N MET A 172 2.00 3.43 -1.64
CA MET A 172 0.95 4.20 -0.96
C MET A 172 0.19 3.32 0.04
N MET A 173 -0.19 2.09 -0.34
CA MET A 173 -0.90 1.18 0.56
C MET A 173 -0.03 0.72 1.72
N ALA A 174 1.27 0.52 1.51
CA ALA A 174 2.22 0.29 2.59
C ALA A 174 2.22 1.48 3.58
N CYS A 175 2.39 2.71 3.10
CA CYS A 175 2.45 3.90 3.94
C CYS A 175 1.13 4.22 4.65
N TRP A 176 -0.03 3.89 4.07
CA TRP A 176 -1.34 4.01 4.73
C TRP A 176 -1.49 3.08 5.93
N LYS A 177 -0.78 1.94 5.95
CA LYS A 177 -0.75 1.04 7.11
C LYS A 177 0.39 1.41 8.07
N LEU A 178 1.56 1.74 7.55
CA LEU A 178 2.74 2.11 8.35
C LEU A 178 2.53 3.43 9.11
N GLY A 179 1.94 4.44 8.47
CA GLY A 179 1.73 5.74 9.07
C GLY A 179 1.04 5.65 10.44
N PRO A 180 -0.22 5.23 10.53
CA PRO A 180 -0.91 5.13 11.80
C PRO A 180 -0.30 4.11 12.76
N ALA A 181 0.16 2.95 12.27
CA ALA A 181 0.72 1.91 13.14
C ALA A 181 2.02 2.35 13.82
N LEU A 182 2.97 2.91 13.07
CA LEU A 182 4.23 3.41 13.62
C LEU A 182 4.04 4.66 14.49
N SER A 183 3.18 5.59 14.06
CA SER A 183 2.91 6.82 14.81
C SER A 183 2.32 6.56 16.18
N THR A 184 1.54 5.50 16.35
CA THR A 184 0.98 5.09 17.63
C THR A 184 1.90 4.18 18.47
N GLY A 185 3.13 3.91 17.99
CA GLY A 185 4.16 3.22 18.78
C GLY A 185 4.19 1.69 18.61
N ASN A 186 3.50 1.15 17.63
CA ASN A 186 3.51 -0.29 17.35
C ASN A 186 4.76 -0.74 16.61
N SER A 187 5.08 -2.03 16.67
CA SER A 187 5.96 -2.70 15.73
C SER A 187 5.14 -3.28 14.57
N VAL A 188 5.69 -3.23 13.34
CA VAL A 188 4.97 -3.59 12.13
C VAL A 188 5.73 -4.63 11.31
N ILE A 189 5.02 -5.65 10.85
CA ILE A 189 5.51 -6.61 9.85
C ILE A 189 4.68 -6.43 8.59
N LEU A 190 5.30 -5.93 7.53
CA LEU A 190 4.67 -5.68 6.25
C LEU A 190 4.88 -6.86 5.30
N LYS A 191 3.79 -7.42 4.80
CA LYS A 191 3.80 -8.39 3.71
C LYS A 191 3.29 -7.70 2.44
N PRO A 192 4.16 -7.31 1.50
CA PRO A 192 3.74 -6.78 0.20
C PRO A 192 3.14 -7.87 -0.69
N SER A 193 2.44 -7.47 -1.75
CA SER A 193 2.07 -8.42 -2.80
C SER A 193 3.32 -9.02 -3.46
N GLU A 194 3.26 -10.29 -3.85
CA GLU A 194 4.31 -10.94 -4.65
C GLU A 194 4.47 -10.32 -6.04
N LYS A 195 3.48 -9.58 -6.52
CA LYS A 195 3.50 -8.91 -7.83
C LYS A 195 4.23 -7.58 -7.82
N SER A 196 4.29 -6.91 -6.68
CA SER A 196 4.88 -5.57 -6.55
C SER A 196 5.55 -5.37 -5.19
N PRO A 197 6.63 -6.11 -4.89
CA PRO A 197 7.28 -6.06 -3.58
C PRO A 197 8.36 -4.97 -3.46
N LEU A 198 8.83 -4.40 -4.57
CA LEU A 198 10.10 -3.69 -4.62
C LEU A 198 10.15 -2.43 -3.77
N THR A 199 9.12 -1.60 -3.83
CA THR A 199 9.05 -0.37 -3.02
C THR A 199 8.98 -0.67 -1.52
N ALA A 200 8.23 -1.70 -1.11
CA ALA A 200 8.12 -2.12 0.28
C ALA A 200 9.48 -2.56 0.86
N ILE A 201 10.25 -3.35 0.10
CA ILE A 201 11.59 -3.78 0.48
C ILE A 201 12.53 -2.57 0.61
N ARG A 202 12.46 -1.62 -0.34
CA ARG A 202 13.32 -0.43 -0.34
C ARG A 202 13.06 0.51 0.83
N ILE A 203 11.80 0.79 1.14
CA ILE A 203 11.47 1.73 2.22
C ILE A 203 11.81 1.21 3.62
N ALA A 204 12.03 -0.09 3.79
CA ALA A 204 12.45 -0.65 5.08
C ALA A 204 13.82 -0.11 5.52
N ALA A 205 14.78 -0.02 4.61
CA ALA A 205 16.08 0.59 4.90
C ALA A 205 15.96 2.10 5.14
N LEU A 206 15.10 2.81 4.38
CA LEU A 206 14.84 4.24 4.59
C LEU A 206 14.21 4.51 5.96
N ALA A 207 13.39 3.59 6.48
CA ALA A 207 12.82 3.70 7.82
C ALA A 207 13.91 3.69 8.92
N VAL A 208 14.89 2.80 8.81
CA VAL A 208 16.03 2.75 9.74
C VAL A 208 16.91 3.98 9.59
N GLU A 209 17.18 4.44 8.37
CA GLU A 209 17.89 5.70 8.11
C GLU A 209 17.18 6.90 8.73
N ALA A 210 15.85 6.91 8.73
CA ALA A 210 15.04 7.92 9.40
C ALA A 210 15.18 7.88 10.93
N GLY A 211 15.65 6.77 11.50
CA GLY A 211 15.82 6.56 12.94
C GLY A 211 14.73 5.70 13.58
N ILE A 212 13.95 4.95 12.80
CA ILE A 212 13.10 3.89 13.32
C ILE A 212 14.02 2.76 13.79
N PRO A 213 13.93 2.29 15.05
CA PRO A 213 14.81 1.25 15.56
C PRO A 213 14.67 -0.07 14.80
N ALA A 214 15.76 -0.82 14.70
CA ALA A 214 15.75 -2.17 14.16
C ALA A 214 14.69 -3.03 14.86
N GLY A 215 13.99 -3.88 14.12
CA GLY A 215 12.91 -4.72 14.61
C GLY A 215 11.52 -4.04 14.72
N VAL A 216 11.43 -2.71 14.71
CA VAL A 216 10.14 -1.98 14.70
C VAL A 216 9.41 -2.15 13.38
N PHE A 217 10.13 -2.13 12.27
CA PHE A 217 9.60 -2.32 10.94
C PHE A 217 10.32 -3.44 10.21
N ASN A 218 9.58 -4.48 9.82
CA ASN A 218 10.09 -5.65 9.11
C ASN A 218 9.28 -5.84 7.82
N VAL A 219 9.92 -6.39 6.77
CA VAL A 219 9.28 -6.66 5.48
C VAL A 219 9.53 -8.09 5.08
N LEU A 220 8.44 -8.84 4.87
CA LEU A 220 8.45 -10.24 4.47
C LEU A 220 7.81 -10.40 3.10
N PRO A 221 8.57 -10.36 1.99
CA PRO A 221 8.05 -10.74 0.68
C PRO A 221 7.73 -12.23 0.65
N GLY A 222 6.77 -12.64 -0.18
CA GLY A 222 6.33 -14.02 -0.28
C GLY A 222 4.84 -14.13 -0.58
N TYR A 223 4.35 -15.35 -0.67
CA TYR A 223 2.98 -15.61 -1.07
C TYR A 223 1.98 -15.47 0.08
N GLY A 224 0.74 -15.07 -0.25
CA GLY A 224 -0.33 -14.90 0.73
C GLY A 224 -0.70 -16.21 1.46
N HIS A 225 -0.63 -17.35 0.76
CA HIS A 225 -0.97 -18.66 1.32
C HIS A 225 0.16 -19.29 2.18
N THR A 226 1.36 -18.73 2.14
CA THR A 226 2.49 -19.14 2.98
C THR A 226 2.71 -18.13 4.10
N VAL A 227 3.58 -17.14 3.93
CA VAL A 227 3.90 -16.13 4.97
C VAL A 227 2.70 -15.30 5.39
N GLY A 228 1.78 -14.98 4.46
CA GLY A 228 0.56 -14.24 4.80
C GLY A 228 -0.35 -15.02 5.75
N LYS A 229 -0.55 -16.32 5.50
CA LYS A 229 -1.28 -17.23 6.39
C LYS A 229 -0.58 -17.39 7.73
N ALA A 230 0.75 -17.55 7.73
CA ALA A 230 1.53 -17.68 8.95
C ALA A 230 1.37 -16.46 9.86
N LEU A 231 1.49 -15.23 9.32
CA LEU A 231 1.25 -14.01 10.08
C LEU A 231 -0.19 -13.89 10.62
N ALA A 232 -1.17 -14.29 9.81
CA ALA A 232 -2.57 -14.22 10.20
C ALA A 232 -2.93 -15.18 11.35
N LEU A 233 -2.32 -16.36 11.38
CA LEU A 233 -2.51 -17.37 12.43
C LEU A 233 -1.59 -17.17 13.65
N HIS A 234 -0.59 -16.29 13.57
CA HIS A 234 0.43 -16.16 14.62
C HIS A 234 -0.17 -15.63 15.92
N MET A 235 0.08 -16.32 17.03
CA MET A 235 -0.50 -15.99 18.34
C MET A 235 0.03 -14.67 18.94
N ASP A 236 1.27 -14.25 18.61
CA ASP A 236 1.89 -13.01 19.07
C ASP A 236 1.73 -11.81 18.12
N VAL A 237 0.86 -11.93 17.12
CA VAL A 237 0.37 -10.79 16.33
C VAL A 237 -0.90 -10.27 16.98
N ASP A 238 -0.91 -9.02 17.42
CA ASP A 238 -2.02 -8.42 18.18
C ASP A 238 -3.15 -7.90 17.29
N THR A 239 -2.79 -7.47 16.06
CA THR A 239 -3.79 -7.01 15.08
C THR A 239 -3.30 -7.24 13.66
N LEU A 240 -4.23 -7.42 12.74
CA LEU A 240 -3.96 -7.56 11.32
C LEU A 240 -4.67 -6.47 10.55
N VAL A 241 -3.95 -5.79 9.66
CA VAL A 241 -4.50 -4.79 8.73
C VAL A 241 -4.28 -5.27 7.31
N PHE A 242 -5.34 -5.26 6.51
CA PHE A 242 -5.35 -5.83 5.17
C PHE A 242 -5.99 -4.89 4.17
N THR A 243 -5.43 -4.87 2.96
CA THR A 243 -6.10 -4.35 1.77
C THR A 243 -5.94 -5.35 0.63
N GLY A 244 -7.04 -5.74 -0.02
CA GLY A 244 -7.00 -6.70 -1.12
C GLY A 244 -8.37 -7.21 -1.53
N SER A 245 -8.48 -8.48 -1.92
CA SER A 245 -9.74 -9.06 -2.38
C SER A 245 -10.68 -9.45 -1.23
N THR A 246 -12.00 -9.32 -1.44
CA THR A 246 -13.04 -9.76 -0.49
C THR A 246 -12.90 -11.23 -0.10
N LYS A 247 -12.46 -12.09 -1.03
CA LYS A 247 -12.22 -13.52 -0.77
C LYS A 247 -11.16 -13.70 0.32
N ILE A 248 -10.02 -13.01 0.19
CA ILE A 248 -8.93 -13.10 1.17
C ILE A 248 -9.33 -12.42 2.48
N ALA A 249 -10.04 -11.28 2.43
CA ALA A 249 -10.56 -10.61 3.61
C ALA A 249 -11.40 -11.57 4.49
N LYS A 250 -12.32 -12.33 3.88
CA LYS A 250 -13.11 -13.36 4.58
C LYS A 250 -12.21 -14.46 5.16
N GLN A 251 -11.20 -14.90 4.43
CA GLN A 251 -10.26 -15.93 4.91
C GLN A 251 -9.45 -15.44 6.13
N LEU A 252 -9.06 -14.17 6.17
CA LEU A 252 -8.33 -13.59 7.30
C LEU A 252 -9.19 -13.52 8.57
N LEU A 253 -10.51 -13.30 8.44
CA LEU A 253 -11.43 -13.42 9.58
C LEU A 253 -11.50 -14.85 10.12
N VAL A 254 -11.47 -15.86 9.24
CA VAL A 254 -11.41 -17.27 9.66
C VAL A 254 -10.11 -17.53 10.43
N TYR A 255 -8.95 -17.10 9.90
CA TYR A 255 -7.66 -17.26 10.58
C TYR A 255 -7.60 -16.52 11.93
N SER A 256 -8.26 -15.37 12.06
CA SER A 256 -8.38 -14.69 13.35
C SER A 256 -9.13 -15.57 14.35
N GLY A 257 -10.27 -16.18 13.95
CA GLY A 257 -11.04 -17.09 14.80
C GLY A 257 -10.31 -18.39 15.15
N GLU A 258 -9.46 -18.88 14.25
CA GLU A 258 -8.64 -20.08 14.44
C GLU A 258 -7.37 -19.82 15.29
N SER A 259 -7.08 -18.57 15.65
CA SER A 259 -5.90 -18.19 16.42
C SER A 259 -6.28 -17.47 17.72
N ASN A 260 -5.74 -16.29 17.96
CA ASN A 260 -5.92 -15.52 19.21
C ASN A 260 -7.10 -14.53 19.16
N MET A 261 -7.98 -14.60 18.18
CA MET A 261 -9.10 -13.67 17.96
C MET A 261 -8.64 -12.20 17.76
N LYS A 262 -7.44 -12.00 17.18
CA LYS A 262 -6.91 -10.67 16.90
C LYS A 262 -7.88 -9.84 16.05
N ARG A 263 -7.91 -8.54 16.28
CA ARG A 263 -8.69 -7.65 15.43
C ARG A 263 -8.15 -7.65 14.01
N VAL A 264 -9.06 -7.68 13.03
CA VAL A 264 -8.75 -7.65 11.61
C VAL A 264 -9.42 -6.43 11.00
N TRP A 265 -8.63 -5.52 10.45
CA TRP A 265 -9.08 -4.32 9.75
C TRP A 265 -8.96 -4.55 8.26
N LEU A 266 -10.08 -4.47 7.55
CA LEU A 266 -10.20 -4.95 6.20
C LEU A 266 -10.62 -3.82 5.25
N GLU A 267 -9.81 -3.60 4.21
CA GLU A 267 -10.16 -2.82 3.04
C GLU A 267 -10.25 -3.78 1.84
N ALA A 268 -11.34 -3.73 1.11
CA ALA A 268 -11.60 -4.64 0.00
C ALA A 268 -12.08 -3.90 -1.24
N GLY A 269 -11.86 -4.49 -2.41
CA GLY A 269 -12.32 -3.95 -3.67
C GLY A 269 -13.84 -3.97 -3.82
N GLY A 270 -14.30 -3.19 -4.76
CA GLY A 270 -15.73 -3.07 -5.09
C GLY A 270 -15.95 -2.77 -6.56
N LYS A 271 -17.22 -2.47 -6.87
CA LYS A 271 -17.67 -1.95 -8.16
C LYS A 271 -18.52 -0.72 -7.88
N SER A 272 -17.83 0.39 -7.62
CA SER A 272 -18.48 1.63 -7.19
C SER A 272 -19.38 2.21 -8.29
N PRO A 273 -20.58 2.71 -7.95
CA PRO A 273 -21.41 3.43 -8.90
C PRO A 273 -20.85 4.83 -9.16
N ASN A 274 -20.87 5.25 -10.41
CA ASN A 274 -20.68 6.62 -10.84
C ASN A 274 -22.02 7.08 -11.42
N ILE A 275 -22.70 8.01 -10.75
CA ILE A 275 -24.11 8.33 -11.02
C ILE A 275 -24.18 9.75 -11.60
N VAL A 276 -24.83 9.90 -12.76
CA VAL A 276 -24.99 11.18 -13.46
C VAL A 276 -26.46 11.43 -13.74
N PHE A 277 -27.02 12.48 -13.14
CA PHE A 277 -28.38 12.96 -13.34
C PHE A 277 -28.45 14.10 -14.37
N ALA A 278 -29.68 14.39 -14.82
CA ALA A 278 -29.93 15.39 -15.85
C ALA A 278 -29.62 16.85 -15.40
N ASP A 279 -29.62 17.08 -14.10
CA ASP A 279 -29.30 18.36 -13.47
C ASP A 279 -27.82 18.58 -13.19
N ALA A 280 -26.95 17.68 -13.68
CA ALA A 280 -25.51 17.88 -13.58
C ALA A 280 -25.11 19.21 -14.24
N PRO A 281 -24.42 20.11 -13.52
CA PRO A 281 -24.19 21.50 -13.98
C PRO A 281 -23.29 21.57 -15.22
N ASP A 282 -22.40 20.56 -15.40
CA ASP A 282 -21.48 20.46 -16.52
C ASP A 282 -21.33 18.98 -16.95
N LEU A 283 -22.00 18.65 -18.05
CA LEU A 283 -21.95 17.28 -18.60
C LEU A 283 -20.60 16.92 -19.22
N GLN A 284 -19.83 17.91 -19.70
CA GLN A 284 -18.49 17.66 -20.23
C GLN A 284 -17.54 17.28 -19.10
N ALA A 285 -17.49 18.06 -18.03
CA ALA A 285 -16.69 17.75 -16.86
C ALA A 285 -17.11 16.42 -16.20
N ALA A 286 -18.41 16.13 -16.15
CA ALA A 286 -18.91 14.83 -15.66
C ALA A 286 -18.44 13.66 -16.52
N ALA A 287 -18.37 13.82 -17.86
CA ALA A 287 -17.89 12.80 -18.77
C ALA A 287 -16.37 12.57 -18.65
N GLU A 288 -15.59 13.63 -18.51
CA GLU A 288 -14.14 13.55 -18.25
C GLU A 288 -13.85 12.86 -16.90
N SER A 289 -14.62 13.22 -15.86
CA SER A 289 -14.55 12.53 -14.56
C SER A 289 -14.91 11.04 -14.65
N ALA A 290 -15.95 10.69 -15.43
CA ALA A 290 -16.34 9.30 -15.63
C ALA A 290 -15.27 8.50 -16.38
N ALA A 291 -14.63 9.09 -17.39
CA ALA A 291 -13.52 8.48 -18.11
C ALA A 291 -12.30 8.27 -17.20
N SER A 292 -11.93 9.29 -16.43
CA SER A 292 -10.83 9.21 -15.46
C SER A 292 -11.09 8.18 -14.38
N ALA A 293 -12.32 8.11 -13.84
CA ALA A 293 -12.70 7.19 -12.77
C ALA A 293 -12.52 5.70 -13.11
N ILE A 294 -12.44 5.35 -14.40
CA ILE A 294 -12.21 3.97 -14.85
C ILE A 294 -10.84 3.77 -15.51
N ALA A 295 -10.26 4.79 -16.14
CA ALA A 295 -9.02 4.65 -16.89
C ALA A 295 -7.77 4.91 -16.04
N PHE A 296 -7.87 5.74 -15.00
CA PHE A 296 -6.78 6.00 -14.06
C PHE A 296 -6.24 4.70 -13.46
N ASN A 297 -4.92 4.62 -13.35
CA ASN A 297 -4.19 3.43 -12.89
C ASN A 297 -4.64 2.14 -13.60
N GLN A 298 -4.86 2.20 -14.92
CA GLN A 298 -5.32 1.09 -15.78
C GLN A 298 -6.67 0.48 -15.33
N GLY A 299 -7.49 1.23 -14.55
CA GLY A 299 -8.70 0.72 -13.90
C GLY A 299 -8.45 -0.15 -12.67
N GLU A 300 -7.21 -0.28 -12.25
CA GLU A 300 -6.76 -1.12 -11.13
C GLU A 300 -6.91 -0.40 -9.78
N VAL A 301 -8.09 0.18 -9.54
CA VAL A 301 -8.42 0.99 -8.36
C VAL A 301 -9.60 0.36 -7.61
N CYS A 302 -9.45 0.17 -6.30
CA CYS A 302 -10.48 -0.43 -5.45
C CYS A 302 -11.79 0.39 -5.42
N THR A 303 -11.70 1.71 -5.59
CA THR A 303 -12.81 2.67 -5.63
C THR A 303 -13.21 3.11 -7.03
N ALA A 304 -12.67 2.46 -8.10
CA ALA A 304 -12.98 2.81 -9.48
C ALA A 304 -14.49 2.93 -9.72
N GLY A 305 -14.91 4.00 -10.37
CA GLY A 305 -16.31 4.25 -10.78
C GLY A 305 -16.72 3.34 -11.94
N SER A 306 -16.59 2.02 -11.76
CA SER A 306 -16.68 1.01 -12.81
C SER A 306 -18.11 0.70 -13.27
N ARG A 307 -19.13 1.26 -12.62
CA ARG A 307 -20.53 1.18 -13.03
C ARG A 307 -21.07 2.59 -13.30
N LEU A 308 -21.09 2.98 -14.56
CA LEU A 308 -21.65 4.27 -14.97
C LEU A 308 -23.18 4.17 -15.08
N LEU A 309 -23.87 4.84 -14.17
CA LEU A 309 -25.34 4.93 -14.11
C LEU A 309 -25.76 6.31 -14.58
N VAL A 310 -26.44 6.37 -15.75
CA VAL A 310 -26.82 7.63 -16.37
C VAL A 310 -28.34 7.74 -16.42
N GLU A 311 -28.88 8.89 -15.99
CA GLU A 311 -30.30 9.15 -16.14
C GLU A 311 -30.72 9.02 -17.62
N ARG A 312 -31.84 8.34 -17.85
CA ARG A 312 -32.27 7.96 -19.21
C ARG A 312 -32.43 9.17 -20.13
N SER A 313 -32.91 10.29 -19.62
CA SER A 313 -33.18 11.51 -20.37
C SER A 313 -31.94 12.14 -21.02
N ILE A 314 -30.74 11.92 -20.44
CA ILE A 314 -29.48 12.49 -20.94
C ILE A 314 -28.54 11.46 -21.57
N LYS A 315 -28.90 10.18 -21.56
CA LYS A 315 -28.03 9.08 -22.01
C LYS A 315 -27.42 9.33 -23.39
N ASP A 316 -28.28 9.65 -24.37
CA ASP A 316 -27.84 9.78 -25.76
C ASP A 316 -26.95 11.02 -26.01
N LYS A 317 -27.07 12.04 -25.14
CA LYS A 317 -26.20 13.22 -25.14
C LYS A 317 -24.91 12.96 -24.38
N PHE A 318 -24.96 12.22 -23.28
CA PHE A 318 -23.84 12.05 -22.36
C PHE A 318 -22.83 10.99 -22.82
N LEU A 319 -23.27 9.83 -23.31
CA LEU A 319 -22.38 8.75 -23.71
C LEU A 319 -21.36 9.14 -24.80
N PRO A 320 -21.71 9.93 -25.83
CA PRO A 320 -20.72 10.44 -26.78
C PRO A 320 -19.59 11.26 -26.13
N LEU A 321 -19.91 12.05 -25.11
CA LEU A 321 -18.91 12.84 -24.37
C LEU A 321 -17.95 11.93 -23.61
N VAL A 322 -18.45 10.87 -22.97
CA VAL A 322 -17.60 9.88 -22.27
C VAL A 322 -16.69 9.16 -23.26
N ILE A 323 -17.23 8.73 -24.42
CA ILE A 323 -16.43 8.08 -25.47
C ILE A 323 -15.32 9.00 -25.99
N GLU A 324 -15.62 10.29 -26.18
CA GLU A 324 -14.63 11.26 -26.60
C GLU A 324 -13.54 11.47 -25.53
N ALA A 325 -13.93 11.61 -24.26
CA ALA A 325 -13.00 11.74 -23.13
C ALA A 325 -12.07 10.52 -23.01
N LEU A 326 -12.59 9.30 -23.22
CA LEU A 326 -11.82 8.06 -23.18
C LEU A 326 -10.74 7.96 -24.29
N LYS A 327 -10.89 8.68 -25.42
CA LYS A 327 -9.87 8.69 -26.48
C LYS A 327 -8.55 9.32 -26.03
N GLY A 328 -8.57 10.14 -24.99
CA GLY A 328 -7.37 10.71 -24.37
C GLY A 328 -6.56 9.69 -23.56
N TRP A 329 -7.18 8.58 -23.16
CA TRP A 329 -6.53 7.53 -22.36
C TRP A 329 -5.98 6.45 -23.28
N LYS A 330 -4.66 6.50 -23.52
CA LYS A 330 -3.99 5.63 -24.49
C LYS A 330 -2.93 4.77 -23.79
N PRO A 331 -2.98 3.44 -24.00
CA PRO A 331 -1.90 2.56 -23.55
C PRO A 331 -0.57 2.93 -24.20
N GLY A 332 0.49 2.91 -23.41
CA GLY A 332 1.83 3.24 -23.86
C GLY A 332 2.92 2.63 -23.00
N ASN A 333 4.18 2.95 -23.32
CA ASN A 333 5.29 2.57 -22.46
C ASN A 333 5.21 3.36 -21.15
N PRO A 334 5.13 2.72 -19.98
CA PRO A 334 4.96 3.42 -18.71
C PRO A 334 6.16 4.29 -18.31
N LEU A 335 7.35 4.06 -18.90
CA LEU A 335 8.53 4.92 -18.71
C LEU A 335 8.51 6.19 -19.57
N ASP A 336 7.52 6.34 -20.45
CA ASP A 336 7.31 7.58 -21.19
C ASP A 336 6.42 8.52 -20.37
N PRO A 337 6.91 9.72 -19.97
CA PRO A 337 6.12 10.66 -19.18
C PRO A 337 4.81 11.13 -19.84
N ALA A 338 4.66 10.95 -21.14
CA ALA A 338 3.43 11.28 -21.87
C ALA A 338 2.39 10.14 -21.84
N THR A 339 2.74 8.96 -21.34
CA THR A 339 1.82 7.83 -21.18
C THR A 339 0.89 8.06 -19.99
N ASN A 340 -0.40 7.82 -20.17
CA ASN A 340 -1.39 7.92 -19.10
C ASN A 340 -2.15 6.60 -18.81
N VAL A 341 -1.86 5.54 -19.59
CA VAL A 341 -2.32 4.17 -19.31
C VAL A 341 -1.13 3.23 -19.51
N GLY A 342 -0.70 2.60 -18.44
CA GLY A 342 0.41 1.65 -18.45
C GLY A 342 -0.01 0.22 -18.77
N ALA A 343 0.80 -0.75 -18.35
CA ALA A 343 0.49 -2.17 -18.49
C ALA A 343 -0.38 -2.66 -17.32
N LEU A 344 -1.27 -3.60 -17.57
CA LEU A 344 -1.97 -4.34 -16.52
C LEU A 344 -0.97 -5.23 -15.76
N VAL A 345 -1.09 -5.25 -14.43
CA VAL A 345 -0.13 -5.95 -13.55
C VAL A 345 0.01 -7.44 -13.84
N ALA A 346 -1.00 -8.09 -14.36
CA ALA A 346 -0.97 -9.51 -14.69
C ALA A 346 -2.10 -9.92 -15.66
N VAL A 347 -1.85 -10.99 -16.42
CA VAL A 347 -2.82 -11.60 -17.33
C VAL A 347 -4.13 -11.99 -16.64
N SER A 348 -4.06 -12.42 -15.37
CA SER A 348 -5.28 -12.76 -14.60
C SER A 348 -6.22 -11.58 -14.41
N TYR A 349 -5.69 -10.33 -14.39
CA TYR A 349 -6.53 -9.14 -14.30
C TYR A 349 -7.22 -8.83 -15.64
N THR A 350 -6.57 -9.08 -16.76
CA THR A 350 -7.15 -8.94 -18.12
C THR A 350 -8.44 -9.74 -18.28
N HIS A 351 -8.55 -10.88 -17.61
CA HIS A 351 -9.70 -11.78 -17.67
C HIS A 351 -10.73 -11.55 -16.55
N LEU A 352 -10.60 -10.46 -15.79
CA LEU A 352 -11.56 -10.09 -14.76
C LEU A 352 -12.79 -9.50 -15.45
N THR A 353 -13.79 -10.35 -15.69
CA THR A 353 -15.02 -9.97 -16.40
C THR A 353 -16.10 -9.46 -15.45
N LEU A 354 -17.02 -8.65 -15.98
CA LEU A 354 -18.20 -8.12 -15.26
C LEU A 354 -19.07 -9.17 -14.55
N PRO A 355 -19.19 -10.44 -15.01
CA PRO A 355 -19.95 -11.48 -14.29
C PRO A 355 -19.36 -11.90 -12.94
N THR A 356 -18.14 -11.51 -12.60
CA THR A 356 -17.62 -11.62 -11.22
C THR A 356 -18.30 -10.66 -10.24
N ILE A 357 -19.15 -9.80 -10.74
CA ILE A 357 -20.06 -8.96 -9.95
C ILE A 357 -21.36 -9.74 -9.81
N TYR A 358 -21.44 -10.58 -8.83
CA TYR A 358 -22.72 -11.16 -8.49
C TYR A 358 -23.65 -10.07 -7.97
N SER A 359 -24.82 -10.02 -8.61
CA SER A 359 -25.97 -9.32 -8.10
C SER A 359 -26.10 -9.50 -6.58
N VAL A 360 -26.16 -8.39 -5.91
CA VAL A 360 -26.68 -8.31 -4.56
C VAL A 360 -28.14 -8.70 -4.61
#